data_2331f2de74f8406a4bdf8e6fb3ee7c27
#
_entry.id   2331f2de74f8406a4bdf8e6fb3ee7c27
#
_cell.length_a   1.000
_cell.length_b   1.000
_cell.length_c   1.000
_cell.angle_alpha   90.00
_cell.angle_beta   90.00
_cell.angle_gamma   90.00
#
_symmetry.space_group_name_H-M   'P 1'
#
loop_
_entity.id
_entity.type
_entity.pdbx_description
1 polymer ?
#
loop_
_entity_poly.entity_id
_entity_poly.type
_entity_poly.pdbx_seq_one_letter_code
_entity_poly.pdbx_strand_id
1 'polypeptide(L)'
;IFAASLGRVEVIKELLDRGADPAISSKAMDLQLQGRLDRAASERYTKALAGFAEEGQETELGSRTISDARVGTRPRVRTPGEMLAATLAARQVYEAGAVPEDQEEDPRARGRDSGIEHQGGLTPLLHAVRQGYVEATAALLDGGADVDQVSTGDGTSPLLMATINGQYDVALLLIERGADPNITSGLNGIDPLWATINGRWQPRTRFPQPQERGQQSSTYLEVMKALLEAGADPDTRTTKHPWYMVYTGCGNGNCGLVNTWGATAFWRAAYGTDVAAMRMLVEYGADPHVATTKPPPRRRFNRNQGTAAQNNPGELS
;
A
#
# COMPACT_ATOMS: atom_id res chain seq x y z
N ILE A 1 7.83 -17.57 -8.27
CA ILE A 1 7.21 -16.23 -8.28
C ILE A 1 6.74 -15.85 -9.70
N PHE A 2 7.61 -15.77 -10.72
CA PHE A 2 7.22 -15.31 -12.08
C PHE A 2 6.12 -16.19 -12.71
N ALA A 3 6.20 -17.51 -12.61
CA ALA A 3 5.17 -18.40 -13.12
C ALA A 3 3.80 -18.12 -12.47
N ALA A 4 3.79 -17.89 -11.15
CA ALA A 4 2.59 -17.55 -10.40
C ALA A 4 2.00 -16.19 -10.78
N SER A 5 2.83 -15.17 -10.95
CA SER A 5 2.38 -13.82 -11.35
C SER A 5 1.78 -13.76 -12.76
N LEU A 6 2.04 -14.77 -13.57
CA LEU A 6 1.53 -14.90 -14.95
C LEU A 6 0.51 -16.05 -15.11
N GLY A 7 0.10 -16.70 -14.03
CA GLY A 7 -0.88 -17.78 -14.04
C GLY A 7 -0.45 -19.01 -14.85
N ARG A 8 0.86 -19.31 -14.90
CA ARG A 8 1.40 -20.45 -15.71
C ARG A 8 1.30 -21.75 -14.93
N VAL A 9 0.11 -22.34 -14.88
CA VAL A 9 -0.23 -23.51 -14.04
C VAL A 9 0.73 -24.69 -14.26
N GLU A 10 0.97 -25.09 -15.51
CA GLU A 10 1.83 -26.23 -15.81
C GLU A 10 3.30 -25.98 -15.40
N VAL A 11 3.76 -24.73 -15.53
CA VAL A 11 5.11 -24.35 -15.07
C VAL A 11 5.18 -24.36 -13.53
N ILE A 12 4.11 -23.94 -12.84
CA ILE A 12 4.03 -23.99 -11.39
C ILE A 12 4.13 -25.43 -10.91
N LYS A 13 3.33 -26.35 -11.46
CA LYS A 13 3.35 -27.78 -11.12
C LYS A 13 4.72 -28.38 -11.34
N GLU A 14 5.31 -28.18 -12.52
CA GLU A 14 6.64 -28.70 -12.85
C GLU A 14 7.73 -28.20 -11.89
N LEU A 15 7.67 -26.90 -11.49
CA LEU A 15 8.61 -26.34 -10.54
C LEU A 15 8.43 -26.95 -9.14
N LEU A 16 7.20 -27.14 -8.69
CA LEU A 16 6.88 -27.75 -7.39
C LEU A 16 7.32 -29.22 -7.36
N ASP A 17 7.05 -29.99 -8.43
CA ASP A 17 7.47 -31.37 -8.58
C ASP A 17 9.01 -31.54 -8.55
N ARG A 18 9.72 -30.50 -8.96
CA ARG A 18 11.20 -30.43 -8.88
C ARG A 18 11.73 -29.88 -7.56
N GLY A 19 10.86 -29.66 -6.58
CA GLY A 19 11.24 -29.22 -5.23
C GLY A 19 11.44 -27.70 -5.09
N ALA A 20 10.81 -26.90 -5.96
CA ALA A 20 10.79 -25.46 -5.75
C ALA A 20 10.01 -25.11 -4.47
N ASP A 21 10.56 -24.25 -3.64
CA ASP A 21 9.96 -23.80 -2.41
C ASP A 21 8.78 -22.83 -2.68
N PRO A 22 7.53 -23.20 -2.35
CA PRO A 22 6.37 -22.31 -2.52
C PRO A 22 6.34 -21.17 -1.50
N ALA A 23 7.09 -21.27 -0.40
CA ALA A 23 7.14 -20.26 0.66
C ALA A 23 8.10 -19.09 0.36
N ILE A 24 8.90 -19.18 -0.70
CA ILE A 24 9.84 -18.12 -1.07
C ILE A 24 9.11 -16.78 -1.31
N SER A 25 9.61 -15.70 -0.73
CA SER A 25 9.04 -14.37 -0.93
C SER A 25 9.99 -13.43 -1.68
N SER A 26 9.43 -12.46 -2.37
CA SER A 26 10.19 -11.33 -2.90
C SER A 26 10.74 -10.48 -1.75
N LYS A 27 11.80 -9.71 -1.99
CA LYS A 27 12.34 -8.79 -0.98
C LYS A 27 11.28 -7.74 -0.62
N ALA A 28 11.05 -7.57 0.67
CA ALA A 28 10.31 -6.42 1.19
C ALA A 28 11.23 -5.19 1.21
N MET A 29 10.69 -4.04 0.83
CA MET A 29 11.42 -2.77 0.78
C MET A 29 10.74 -1.77 1.71
N ASP A 30 11.51 -1.21 2.64
CA ASP A 30 11.09 -0.07 3.44
C ASP A 30 11.12 1.19 2.56
N LEU A 31 9.96 1.72 2.23
CA LEU A 31 9.81 2.88 1.35
C LEU A 31 10.28 4.18 2.00
N GLN A 32 10.23 4.27 3.33
CA GLN A 32 10.74 5.45 4.05
C GLN A 32 12.26 5.47 4.03
N LEU A 33 12.90 4.32 4.31
CA LEU A 33 14.35 4.18 4.20
C LEU A 33 14.80 4.41 2.76
N GLN A 34 14.12 3.81 1.78
CA GLN A 34 14.44 4.00 0.37
C GLN A 34 14.36 5.47 -0.03
N GLY A 35 13.30 6.18 0.36
CA GLY A 35 13.15 7.61 0.08
C GLY A 35 14.22 8.49 0.75
N ARG A 36 14.77 8.08 1.89
CA ARG A 36 15.92 8.75 2.52
C ARG A 36 17.21 8.48 1.75
N LEU A 37 17.44 7.22 1.35
CA LEU A 37 18.59 6.84 0.53
C LEU A 37 18.57 7.56 -0.83
N ASP A 38 17.41 7.66 -1.48
CA ASP A 38 17.27 8.36 -2.77
C ASP A 38 17.64 9.84 -2.66
N ARG A 39 17.23 10.51 -1.57
CA ARG A 39 17.62 11.91 -1.31
C ARG A 39 19.13 12.02 -1.06
N ALA A 40 19.68 11.18 -0.20
CA ALA A 40 21.11 11.17 0.09
C ALA A 40 21.95 10.92 -1.16
N ALA A 41 21.52 9.98 -1.98
CA ALA A 41 22.18 9.69 -3.26
C ALA A 41 22.09 10.88 -4.23
N SER A 42 20.94 11.55 -4.32
CA SER A 42 20.76 12.75 -5.14
C SER A 42 21.63 13.91 -4.69
N GLU A 43 21.78 14.12 -3.39
CA GLU A 43 22.66 15.14 -2.83
C GLU A 43 24.14 14.83 -3.09
N ARG A 44 24.55 13.57 -2.91
CA ARG A 44 25.91 13.12 -3.24
C ARG A 44 26.22 13.29 -4.73
N TYR A 45 25.26 12.95 -5.59
CA TYR A 45 25.37 13.18 -7.03
C TYR A 45 25.56 14.66 -7.34
N THR A 46 24.72 15.54 -6.78
CA THR A 46 24.78 16.98 -7.01
C THR A 46 26.09 17.59 -6.48
N LYS A 47 26.52 17.16 -5.28
CA LYS A 47 27.78 17.59 -4.67
C LYS A 47 29.00 17.18 -5.50
N ALA A 48 29.01 15.93 -6.02
CA ALA A 48 30.08 15.47 -6.89
C ALA A 48 30.15 16.28 -8.19
N LEU A 49 29.00 16.58 -8.80
CA LEU A 49 28.97 17.46 -9.98
C LEU A 49 29.42 18.89 -9.70
N ALA A 50 29.11 19.44 -8.52
CA ALA A 50 29.56 20.76 -8.12
C ALA A 50 31.09 20.83 -7.94
N GLY A 51 31.71 19.74 -7.44
CA GLY A 51 33.17 19.64 -7.30
C GLY A 51 33.93 19.73 -8.61
N PHE A 52 33.31 19.51 -9.76
CA PHE A 52 33.90 19.70 -11.09
C PHE A 52 33.65 21.10 -11.67
N ALA A 53 33.07 22.02 -10.91
CA ALA A 53 33.00 23.43 -11.32
C ALA A 53 34.40 24.03 -11.21
N GLU A 54 34.88 24.72 -12.25
CA GLU A 54 36.20 25.38 -12.22
C GLU A 54 36.23 26.43 -11.10
N GLU A 55 37.32 26.51 -10.35
CA GLU A 55 37.61 27.58 -9.40
C GLU A 55 37.47 28.91 -10.11
N GLY A 56 36.44 29.68 -9.77
CA GLY A 56 36.21 31.03 -10.32
C GLY A 56 34.82 31.29 -10.91
N GLN A 57 33.97 30.26 -11.06
CA GLN A 57 32.55 30.42 -11.32
C GLN A 57 31.74 29.99 -10.10
N GLU A 58 31.46 30.91 -9.21
CA GLU A 58 30.38 30.75 -8.23
C GLU A 58 29.06 30.58 -9.01
N THR A 59 28.76 29.35 -9.39
CA THR A 59 27.41 28.99 -9.76
C THR A 59 26.65 28.81 -8.46
N GLU A 60 25.92 29.87 -8.05
CA GLU A 60 24.80 29.74 -7.13
C GLU A 60 23.86 28.65 -7.68
N LEU A 61 24.08 27.40 -7.28
CA LEU A 61 23.13 26.32 -7.42
C LEU A 61 22.18 26.34 -6.21
N GLY A 62 21.73 27.52 -5.81
CA GLY A 62 20.62 27.71 -4.90
C GLY A 62 19.32 27.55 -5.67
N SER A 63 18.49 26.59 -5.23
CA SER A 63 17.03 26.53 -5.44
C SER A 63 16.45 27.47 -6.51
N ARG A 64 16.72 27.25 -7.80
CA ARG A 64 16.09 27.98 -8.88
C ARG A 64 14.75 27.33 -9.20
N THR A 65 13.68 28.04 -8.89
CA THR A 65 12.34 27.76 -9.41
C THR A 65 12.31 28.00 -10.93
N ILE A 66 11.40 27.33 -11.64
CA ILE A 66 11.22 27.43 -13.11
C ILE A 66 11.07 28.89 -13.62
N SER A 67 10.77 29.85 -12.74
CA SER A 67 10.66 31.28 -13.05
C SER A 67 12.00 31.98 -13.34
N ASP A 68 13.14 31.44 -12.89
CA ASP A 68 14.45 32.08 -13.05
C ASP A 68 15.17 31.74 -14.36
N ALA A 69 14.56 30.92 -15.21
CA ALA A 69 15.10 30.48 -16.51
C ALA A 69 15.19 31.59 -17.58
N ARG A 70 14.96 32.87 -17.24
CA ARG A 70 14.91 33.97 -18.23
C ARG A 70 16.19 34.78 -18.41
N VAL A 71 17.28 34.43 -17.74
CA VAL A 71 18.56 35.15 -17.90
C VAL A 71 19.68 34.20 -18.30
N GLY A 72 19.91 34.12 -19.52
CA GLY A 72 21.05 34.14 -20.44
C GLY A 72 22.33 33.33 -20.15
N THR A 73 22.43 32.42 -19.21
CA THR A 73 23.59 31.51 -19.13
C THR A 73 23.17 30.10 -19.49
N ARG A 74 23.61 29.61 -20.66
CA ARG A 74 23.44 28.19 -21.02
C ARG A 74 24.10 27.33 -19.96
N PRO A 75 23.40 26.34 -19.37
CA PRO A 75 24.03 25.43 -18.43
C PRO A 75 25.19 24.72 -19.11
N ARG A 76 26.34 24.65 -18.44
CA ARG A 76 27.50 23.90 -18.91
C ARG A 76 27.09 22.44 -19.20
N VAL A 77 27.41 21.95 -20.38
CA VAL A 77 27.22 20.55 -20.73
C VAL A 77 28.22 19.73 -19.93
N ARG A 78 27.72 18.80 -19.10
CA ARG A 78 28.55 17.89 -18.30
C ARG A 78 29.18 16.83 -19.20
N THR A 79 30.44 16.49 -18.94
CA THR A 79 31.10 15.40 -19.65
C THR A 79 30.61 14.02 -19.17
N PRO A 80 30.68 12.98 -20.00
CA PRO A 80 30.35 11.62 -19.58
C PRO A 80 31.17 11.16 -18.35
N GLY A 81 32.43 11.56 -18.22
CA GLY A 81 33.28 11.24 -17.07
C GLY A 81 32.77 11.87 -15.76
N GLU A 82 32.38 13.17 -15.80
CA GLU A 82 31.79 13.86 -14.64
C GLU A 82 30.47 13.20 -14.22
N MET A 83 29.61 12.83 -15.17
CA MET A 83 28.35 12.15 -14.87
C MET A 83 28.59 10.75 -14.29
N LEU A 84 29.58 10.02 -14.81
CA LEU A 84 29.94 8.71 -14.27
C LEU A 84 30.46 8.82 -12.82
N ALA A 85 31.36 9.75 -12.54
CA ALA A 85 31.87 9.97 -11.19
C ALA A 85 30.78 10.34 -10.20
N ALA A 86 29.86 11.22 -10.59
CA ALA A 86 28.71 11.59 -9.76
C ALA A 86 27.77 10.39 -9.54
N THR A 87 27.53 9.56 -10.55
CA THR A 87 26.74 8.34 -10.44
C THR A 87 27.37 7.34 -9.48
N LEU A 88 28.69 7.16 -9.54
CA LEU A 88 29.42 6.29 -8.61
C LEU A 88 29.34 6.80 -7.18
N ALA A 89 29.46 8.12 -6.97
CA ALA A 89 29.30 8.73 -5.65
C ALA A 89 27.89 8.53 -5.08
N ALA A 90 26.84 8.65 -5.90
CA ALA A 90 25.47 8.35 -5.51
C ALA A 90 25.26 6.87 -5.18
N ARG A 91 25.85 5.97 -5.98
CA ARG A 91 25.77 4.52 -5.77
C ARG A 91 26.34 4.07 -4.44
N GLN A 92 27.42 4.70 -3.96
CA GLN A 92 28.02 4.40 -2.65
C GLN A 92 27.02 4.54 -1.50
N VAL A 93 26.03 5.45 -1.60
CA VAL A 93 24.97 5.60 -0.59
C VAL A 93 24.10 4.34 -0.52
N TYR A 94 23.71 3.79 -1.67
CA TYR A 94 22.92 2.56 -1.71
C TYR A 94 23.72 1.34 -1.27
N GLU A 95 25.00 1.27 -1.60
CA GLU A 95 25.89 0.18 -1.19
C GLU A 95 26.15 0.19 0.31
N ALA A 96 26.22 1.38 0.93
CA ALA A 96 26.30 1.51 2.38
C ALA A 96 25.01 1.10 3.10
N GLY A 97 23.85 1.19 2.43
CA GLY A 97 22.54 0.82 2.98
C GLY A 97 22.11 1.64 4.19
N ALA A 98 22.83 2.71 4.52
CA ALA A 98 22.57 3.59 5.63
C ALA A 98 22.52 5.05 5.18
N VAL A 99 21.56 5.80 5.74
CA VAL A 99 21.46 7.25 5.51
C VAL A 99 22.63 7.90 6.27
N PRO A 100 23.41 8.80 5.62
CA PRO A 100 24.47 9.55 6.31
C PRO A 100 23.92 10.33 7.52
N GLU A 101 24.68 10.35 8.63
CA GLU A 101 24.28 10.98 9.90
C GLU A 101 24.10 12.51 9.79
N ASP A 102 24.69 13.13 8.78
CA ASP A 102 24.60 14.56 8.50
C ASP A 102 23.29 14.97 7.80
N GLN A 103 22.42 14.02 7.48
CA GLN A 103 21.10 14.30 6.97
C GLN A 103 20.07 14.41 8.11
N GLU A 104 19.79 15.64 8.51
CA GLU A 104 18.64 15.92 9.38
C GLU A 104 17.34 15.42 8.74
N GLU A 105 16.48 14.79 9.56
CA GLU A 105 15.11 14.50 9.15
C GLU A 105 14.39 15.80 8.82
N ASP A 106 14.33 16.17 7.53
CA ASP A 106 13.44 17.25 7.11
C ASP A 106 11.99 16.82 7.39
N PRO A 107 11.31 17.45 8.36
CA PRO A 107 9.91 17.12 8.65
C PRO A 107 8.97 17.37 7.45
N ARG A 108 9.44 18.16 6.46
CA ARG A 108 8.71 18.46 5.21
C ARG A 108 8.93 17.36 4.16
N ALA A 109 10.02 16.59 4.30
CA ALA A 109 10.35 15.46 3.45
C ALA A 109 9.60 14.18 3.81
N ARG A 110 8.83 14.17 4.89
CA ARG A 110 7.72 13.22 5.03
C ARG A 110 6.80 13.47 3.85
N GLY A 111 7.19 12.89 2.72
CA GLY A 111 6.38 12.87 1.52
C GLY A 111 4.97 12.52 1.93
N ARG A 112 3.97 12.99 1.21
CA ARG A 112 2.56 12.71 1.48
C ARG A 112 2.50 11.32 2.06
N ASP A 113 2.14 11.23 3.35
CA ASP A 113 2.02 9.97 4.07
C ASP A 113 1.05 9.11 3.26
N SER A 114 1.63 8.28 2.37
CA SER A 114 0.86 7.43 1.47
C SER A 114 0.17 6.32 2.25
N GLY A 115 0.49 6.20 3.53
CA GLY A 115 0.08 5.07 4.36
C GLY A 115 0.70 3.75 3.92
N ILE A 116 1.61 3.77 2.93
CA ILE A 116 2.38 2.60 2.49
C ILE A 116 3.78 2.73 3.08
N GLU A 117 4.09 1.89 4.06
CA GLU A 117 5.40 1.88 4.71
C GLU A 117 6.36 0.90 4.02
N HIS A 118 5.84 -0.23 3.53
CA HIS A 118 6.62 -1.27 2.89
C HIS A 118 6.00 -1.71 1.56
N GLN A 119 6.83 -2.20 0.66
CA GLN A 119 6.44 -2.79 -0.63
C GLN A 119 7.18 -4.09 -0.87
N GLY A 120 6.52 -5.05 -1.53
CA GLY A 120 7.11 -6.37 -1.81
C GLY A 120 6.79 -7.40 -0.74
N GLY A 121 7.68 -8.38 -0.55
CA GLY A 121 7.45 -9.45 0.42
C GLY A 121 6.39 -10.46 -0.01
N LEU A 122 6.06 -10.51 -1.30
CA LEU A 122 5.00 -11.36 -1.83
C LEU A 122 5.52 -12.76 -2.16
N THR A 123 4.78 -13.78 -1.72
CA THR A 123 4.99 -15.19 -2.10
C THR A 123 4.41 -15.49 -3.48
N PRO A 124 4.73 -16.63 -4.11
CA PRO A 124 4.05 -17.10 -5.33
C PRO A 124 2.53 -17.12 -5.17
N LEU A 125 2.02 -17.58 -4.01
CA LEU A 125 0.60 -17.62 -3.72
C LEU A 125 -0.02 -16.22 -3.73
N LEU A 126 0.59 -15.26 -3.03
CA LEU A 126 0.12 -13.86 -3.01
C LEU A 126 0.10 -13.23 -4.41
N HIS A 127 1.07 -13.58 -5.28
CA HIS A 127 1.07 -13.11 -6.66
C HIS A 127 -0.09 -13.68 -7.48
N ALA A 128 -0.36 -15.01 -7.40
CA ALA A 128 -1.45 -15.66 -8.10
C ALA A 128 -2.81 -15.13 -7.64
N VAL A 129 -2.99 -15.01 -6.32
CA VAL A 129 -4.20 -14.51 -5.68
C VAL A 129 -4.51 -13.07 -6.09
N ARG A 130 -3.51 -12.18 -6.06
CA ARG A 130 -3.69 -10.77 -6.47
C ARG A 130 -4.22 -10.64 -7.90
N GLN A 131 -3.81 -11.54 -8.79
CA GLN A 131 -4.22 -11.53 -10.20
C GLN A 131 -5.53 -12.30 -10.46
N GLY A 132 -6.05 -13.02 -9.47
CA GLY A 132 -7.28 -13.79 -9.62
C GLY A 132 -7.12 -15.14 -10.35
N TYR A 133 -5.91 -15.70 -10.39
CA TYR A 133 -5.64 -16.97 -11.07
C TYR A 133 -6.05 -18.17 -10.21
N VAL A 134 -7.32 -18.59 -10.32
CA VAL A 134 -7.91 -19.67 -9.50
C VAL A 134 -7.11 -20.96 -9.61
N GLU A 135 -6.82 -21.43 -10.84
CA GLU A 135 -6.11 -22.69 -11.07
C GLU A 135 -4.65 -22.64 -10.60
N ALA A 136 -3.99 -21.47 -10.74
CA ALA A 136 -2.62 -21.29 -10.26
C ALA A 136 -2.59 -21.25 -8.73
N THR A 137 -3.59 -20.60 -8.11
CA THR A 137 -3.77 -20.60 -6.65
C THR A 137 -3.97 -22.02 -6.13
N ALA A 138 -4.88 -22.80 -6.74
CA ALA A 138 -5.10 -24.19 -6.37
C ALA A 138 -3.81 -25.01 -6.50
N ALA A 139 -3.10 -24.91 -7.62
CA ALA A 139 -1.86 -25.65 -7.84
C ALA A 139 -0.77 -25.32 -6.82
N LEU A 140 -0.67 -24.06 -6.37
CA LEU A 140 0.28 -23.66 -5.33
C LEU A 140 -0.10 -24.24 -3.96
N LEU A 141 -1.38 -24.22 -3.60
CA LEU A 141 -1.90 -24.82 -2.36
C LEU A 141 -1.71 -26.34 -2.35
N ASP A 142 -2.01 -27.00 -3.45
CA ASP A 142 -1.80 -28.43 -3.63
C ASP A 142 -0.30 -28.82 -3.53
N GLY A 143 0.58 -27.89 -3.95
CA GLY A 143 2.03 -28.01 -3.84
C GLY A 143 2.62 -27.57 -2.50
N GLY A 144 1.79 -27.38 -1.48
CA GLY A 144 2.22 -27.12 -0.09
C GLY A 144 2.46 -25.66 0.25
N ALA A 145 1.96 -24.71 -0.55
CA ALA A 145 1.96 -23.31 -0.13
C ALA A 145 1.07 -23.13 1.10
N ASP A 146 1.56 -22.41 2.11
CA ASP A 146 0.79 -22.06 3.30
C ASP A 146 -0.31 -21.05 2.93
N VAL A 147 -1.56 -21.44 3.17
CA VAL A 147 -2.77 -20.67 2.84
C VAL A 147 -2.82 -19.34 3.59
N ASP A 148 -2.16 -19.26 4.75
CA ASP A 148 -2.15 -18.08 5.63
C ASP A 148 -0.81 -17.35 5.65
N GLN A 149 0.17 -17.73 4.81
CA GLN A 149 1.46 -17.04 4.76
C GLN A 149 1.31 -15.59 4.33
N VAL A 150 1.47 -14.69 5.28
CA VAL A 150 1.35 -13.23 5.05
C VAL A 150 2.55 -12.66 4.30
N SER A 151 2.35 -11.52 3.62
CA SER A 151 3.44 -10.76 3.05
C SER A 151 4.39 -10.25 4.13
N THR A 152 5.70 -10.30 3.88
CA THR A 152 6.69 -9.75 4.80
C THR A 152 6.76 -8.22 4.75
N GLY A 153 6.03 -7.58 3.83
CA GLY A 153 5.93 -6.13 3.70
C GLY A 153 4.92 -5.53 4.67
N ASP A 154 3.67 -5.90 4.54
CA ASP A 154 2.55 -5.26 5.25
C ASP A 154 1.65 -6.23 6.03
N GLY A 155 2.02 -7.51 6.10
CA GLY A 155 1.25 -8.54 6.78
C GLY A 155 -0.06 -8.91 6.09
N THR A 156 -0.21 -8.61 4.79
CA THR A 156 -1.40 -8.99 4.04
C THR A 156 -1.43 -10.48 3.80
N SER A 157 -2.50 -11.17 4.23
CA SER A 157 -2.74 -12.60 3.97
C SER A 157 -3.26 -12.84 2.55
N PRO A 158 -3.16 -14.07 2.01
CA PRO A 158 -3.75 -14.41 0.72
C PRO A 158 -5.25 -14.10 0.65
N LEU A 159 -6.02 -14.45 1.68
CA LEU A 159 -7.45 -14.17 1.72
C LEU A 159 -7.76 -12.66 1.74
N LEU A 160 -7.00 -11.88 2.52
CA LEU A 160 -7.11 -10.42 2.51
C LEU A 160 -6.71 -9.83 1.15
N MET A 161 -5.65 -10.36 0.51
CA MET A 161 -5.22 -9.93 -0.82
C MET A 161 -6.32 -10.17 -1.87
N ALA A 162 -6.99 -11.33 -1.83
CA ALA A 162 -8.11 -11.65 -2.72
C ALA A 162 -9.26 -10.65 -2.55
N THR A 163 -9.67 -10.38 -1.31
CA THR A 163 -10.83 -9.53 -1.01
C THR A 163 -10.57 -8.05 -1.32
N ILE A 164 -9.36 -7.54 -1.04
CA ILE A 164 -8.98 -6.17 -1.43
C ILE A 164 -9.06 -5.98 -2.95
N ASN A 165 -8.63 -6.98 -3.72
CA ASN A 165 -8.59 -6.91 -5.18
C ASN A 165 -9.91 -7.35 -5.85
N GLY A 166 -10.92 -7.76 -5.09
CA GLY A 166 -12.21 -8.20 -5.61
C GLY A 166 -12.17 -9.54 -6.35
N GLN A 167 -11.18 -10.39 -6.03
CA GLN A 167 -10.99 -11.73 -6.60
C GLN A 167 -11.85 -12.74 -5.82
N TYR A 168 -13.16 -12.66 -6.01
CA TYR A 168 -14.13 -13.38 -5.17
C TYR A 168 -14.04 -14.89 -5.34
N ASP A 169 -13.84 -15.39 -6.57
CA ASP A 169 -13.71 -16.82 -6.83
C ASP A 169 -12.47 -17.40 -6.14
N VAL A 170 -11.36 -16.63 -6.13
CA VAL A 170 -10.14 -17.00 -5.39
C VAL A 170 -10.37 -16.91 -3.87
N ALA A 171 -11.11 -15.91 -3.39
CA ALA A 171 -11.42 -15.79 -1.97
C ALA A 171 -12.20 -17.00 -1.46
N LEU A 172 -13.21 -17.47 -2.21
CA LEU A 172 -13.97 -18.67 -1.86
C LEU A 172 -13.09 -19.91 -1.86
N LEU A 173 -12.22 -20.08 -2.86
CA LEU A 173 -11.25 -21.18 -2.88
C LEU A 173 -10.35 -21.16 -1.63
N LEU A 174 -9.84 -20.00 -1.23
CA LEU A 174 -8.98 -19.88 -0.05
C LEU A 174 -9.73 -20.24 1.24
N ILE A 175 -10.99 -19.80 1.38
CA ILE A 175 -11.86 -20.18 2.51
C ILE A 175 -12.10 -21.69 2.52
N GLU A 176 -12.41 -22.30 1.38
CA GLU A 176 -12.56 -23.75 1.25
C GLU A 176 -11.28 -24.51 1.67
N ARG A 177 -10.12 -23.92 1.41
CA ARG A 177 -8.82 -24.49 1.80
C ARG A 177 -8.41 -24.16 3.24
N GLY A 178 -9.29 -23.56 4.03
CA GLY A 178 -9.12 -23.32 5.46
C GLY A 178 -8.34 -22.05 5.80
N ALA A 179 -8.33 -21.04 4.93
CA ALA A 179 -7.73 -19.75 5.24
C ALA A 179 -8.40 -19.08 6.45
N ASP A 180 -7.61 -18.53 7.36
CA ASP A 180 -8.10 -17.81 8.54
C ASP A 180 -8.71 -16.44 8.11
N PRO A 181 -10.04 -16.24 8.32
CA PRO A 181 -10.72 -15.02 7.95
C PRO A 181 -10.39 -13.81 8.86
N ASN A 182 -9.68 -14.03 9.98
CA ASN A 182 -9.40 -13.03 10.99
C ASN A 182 -7.98 -12.44 10.90
N ILE A 183 -7.19 -12.85 9.93
CA ILE A 183 -5.87 -12.25 9.71
C ILE A 183 -6.04 -10.84 9.16
N THR A 184 -5.66 -9.85 9.97
CA THR A 184 -5.73 -8.44 9.62
C THR A 184 -4.44 -7.94 8.99
N SER A 185 -4.52 -6.90 8.15
CA SER A 185 -3.34 -6.18 7.68
C SER A 185 -2.60 -5.53 8.85
N GLY A 186 -1.31 -5.75 8.95
CA GLY A 186 -0.43 -5.10 9.92
C GLY A 186 -0.38 -3.57 9.76
N LEU A 187 -0.74 -3.05 8.58
CA LEU A 187 -0.69 -1.63 8.28
C LEU A 187 -1.90 -0.84 8.81
N ASN A 188 -3.12 -1.38 8.69
CA ASN A 188 -4.35 -0.62 8.96
C ASN A 188 -5.44 -1.43 9.69
N GLY A 189 -5.15 -2.66 10.09
CA GLY A 189 -6.06 -3.51 10.85
C GLY A 189 -7.30 -3.97 10.08
N ILE A 190 -7.26 -3.94 8.75
CA ILE A 190 -8.37 -4.41 7.91
C ILE A 190 -8.32 -5.92 7.80
N ASP A 191 -9.47 -6.54 7.95
CA ASP A 191 -9.73 -7.95 7.72
C ASP A 191 -10.36 -8.23 6.34
N PRO A 192 -10.46 -9.49 5.91
CA PRO A 192 -11.12 -9.88 4.68
C PRO A 192 -12.59 -9.48 4.59
N LEU A 193 -13.32 -9.49 5.70
CA LEU A 193 -14.76 -9.14 5.73
C LEU A 193 -14.97 -7.66 5.43
N TRP A 194 -14.25 -6.78 6.11
CA TRP A 194 -14.27 -5.34 5.84
C TRP A 194 -13.82 -5.02 4.41
N ALA A 195 -12.75 -5.68 3.95
CA ALA A 195 -12.19 -5.49 2.61
C ALA A 195 -13.20 -5.88 1.51
N THR A 196 -13.95 -6.96 1.69
CA THR A 196 -14.99 -7.42 0.76
C THR A 196 -16.08 -6.36 0.57
N ILE A 197 -16.59 -5.79 1.66
CA ILE A 197 -17.61 -4.73 1.62
C ILE A 197 -17.02 -3.46 1.00
N ASN A 198 -15.80 -3.09 1.42
CA ASN A 198 -15.13 -1.92 0.87
C ASN A 198 -14.91 -2.04 -0.64
N GLY A 199 -14.50 -3.18 -1.12
CA GLY A 199 -14.31 -3.46 -2.56
C GLY A 199 -15.58 -3.20 -3.37
N ARG A 200 -16.77 -3.47 -2.83
CA ARG A 200 -18.06 -3.19 -3.48
C ARG A 200 -18.33 -1.69 -3.60
N TRP A 201 -17.98 -0.91 -2.57
CA TRP A 201 -18.34 0.52 -2.44
C TRP A 201 -17.12 1.44 -2.55
N GLN A 202 -16.01 0.92 -3.03
CA GLN A 202 -14.81 1.71 -3.24
C GLN A 202 -15.07 2.85 -4.23
N PRO A 203 -14.59 4.08 -3.97
CA PRO A 203 -14.71 5.18 -4.91
C PRO A 203 -14.11 4.80 -6.26
N ARG A 204 -14.84 5.05 -7.33
CA ARG A 204 -14.35 4.80 -8.69
C ARG A 204 -13.19 5.75 -9.00
N THR A 205 -12.16 5.24 -9.63
CA THR A 205 -11.06 6.08 -10.14
C THR A 205 -11.57 7.03 -11.22
N ARG A 206 -10.86 8.13 -11.44
CA ARG A 206 -11.14 9.09 -12.51
C ARG A 206 -11.14 8.43 -13.91
N PHE A 207 -10.36 7.37 -14.05
CA PHE A 207 -10.27 6.58 -15.28
C PHE A 207 -10.97 5.24 -15.07
N PRO A 208 -11.94 4.87 -15.93
CA PRO A 208 -12.54 3.55 -15.86
C PRO A 208 -11.47 2.48 -15.96
N GLN A 209 -11.35 1.66 -14.93
CA GLN A 209 -10.54 0.45 -14.96
C GLN A 209 -11.47 -0.73 -15.21
N PRO A 210 -11.04 -1.77 -15.95
CA PRO A 210 -11.75 -3.04 -15.96
C PRO A 210 -11.94 -3.48 -14.51
N GLN A 211 -13.19 -3.78 -14.15
CA GLN A 211 -13.48 -4.22 -12.80
C GLN A 211 -13.35 -5.75 -12.76
N GLU A 212 -12.31 -6.27 -12.11
CA GLU A 212 -12.10 -7.71 -11.93
C GLU A 212 -13.35 -8.39 -11.38
N ARG A 213 -14.05 -7.76 -10.44
CA ARG A 213 -15.33 -8.26 -9.90
C ARG A 213 -16.45 -8.41 -10.93
N GLY A 214 -16.38 -7.75 -12.09
CA GLY A 214 -17.29 -7.97 -13.22
C GLY A 214 -16.98 -9.25 -14.00
N GLN A 215 -15.84 -9.88 -13.73
CA GLN A 215 -15.39 -11.13 -14.34
C GLN A 215 -15.52 -12.33 -13.38
N GLN A 216 -15.93 -12.08 -12.12
CA GLN A 216 -16.12 -13.12 -11.12
C GLN A 216 -17.43 -13.85 -11.31
N SER A 217 -17.43 -15.17 -11.08
CA SER A 217 -18.64 -15.99 -11.04
C SER A 217 -19.41 -15.78 -9.74
N SER A 218 -18.70 -15.41 -8.68
CA SER A 218 -19.23 -15.22 -7.33
C SER A 218 -19.47 -13.76 -7.00
N THR A 219 -20.36 -13.48 -6.08
CA THR A 219 -20.70 -12.15 -5.60
C THR A 219 -20.01 -11.83 -4.28
N TYR A 220 -19.89 -10.52 -3.95
CA TYR A 220 -19.35 -10.10 -2.66
C TYR A 220 -20.19 -10.61 -1.46
N LEU A 221 -21.52 -10.76 -1.63
CA LEU A 221 -22.39 -11.32 -0.57
C LEU A 221 -22.12 -12.80 -0.30
N GLU A 222 -21.83 -13.58 -1.34
CA GLU A 222 -21.43 -14.97 -1.18
C GLU A 222 -20.10 -15.07 -0.44
N VAL A 223 -19.12 -14.23 -0.77
CA VAL A 223 -17.85 -14.15 -0.04
C VAL A 223 -18.06 -13.73 1.41
N MET A 224 -18.86 -12.68 1.65
CA MET A 224 -19.19 -12.24 3.02
C MET A 224 -19.81 -13.38 3.85
N LYS A 225 -20.77 -14.09 3.26
CA LYS A 225 -21.40 -15.22 3.93
C LYS A 225 -20.40 -16.33 4.25
N ALA A 226 -19.56 -16.71 3.30
CA ALA A 226 -18.53 -17.72 3.49
C ALA A 226 -17.50 -17.30 4.58
N LEU A 227 -17.10 -16.02 4.62
CA LEU A 227 -16.22 -15.50 5.66
C LEU A 227 -16.87 -15.60 7.06
N LEU A 228 -18.13 -15.21 7.19
CA LEU A 228 -18.87 -15.26 8.44
C LEU A 228 -19.09 -16.72 8.89
N GLU A 229 -19.42 -17.62 7.97
CA GLU A 229 -19.54 -19.08 8.24
C GLU A 229 -18.19 -19.71 8.62
N ALA A 230 -17.08 -19.17 8.11
CA ALA A 230 -15.73 -19.59 8.51
C ALA A 230 -15.26 -18.98 9.84
N GLY A 231 -16.07 -18.14 10.49
CA GLY A 231 -15.78 -17.57 11.81
C GLY A 231 -15.10 -16.20 11.76
N ALA A 232 -15.30 -15.41 10.69
CA ALA A 232 -14.87 -14.02 10.69
C ALA A 232 -15.55 -13.22 11.80
N ASP A 233 -14.77 -12.45 12.58
CA ASP A 233 -15.29 -11.53 13.61
C ASP A 233 -15.90 -10.28 12.93
N PRO A 234 -17.24 -10.09 12.98
CA PRO A 234 -17.89 -8.98 12.32
C PRO A 234 -17.58 -7.61 12.95
N ASP A 235 -17.04 -7.59 14.16
CA ASP A 235 -16.73 -6.38 14.91
C ASP A 235 -15.23 -6.01 14.92
N THR A 236 -14.42 -6.70 14.12
CA THR A 236 -13.01 -6.31 13.87
C THR A 236 -12.92 -4.84 13.45
N ARG A 237 -11.96 -4.10 14.04
CA ARG A 237 -11.83 -2.66 13.87
C ARG A 237 -10.59 -2.26 13.09
N THR A 238 -10.76 -1.33 12.15
CA THR A 238 -9.62 -0.71 11.48
C THR A 238 -8.79 0.12 12.47
N THR A 239 -7.46 0.10 12.32
CA THR A 239 -6.52 0.86 13.16
C THR A 239 -6.08 2.18 12.51
N LYS A 240 -6.13 2.26 11.19
CA LYS A 240 -5.80 3.45 10.39
C LYS A 240 -6.75 3.55 9.20
N HIS A 241 -6.84 4.75 8.61
CA HIS A 241 -7.56 4.91 7.35
C HIS A 241 -6.85 4.17 6.21
N PRO A 242 -7.53 3.26 5.49
CA PRO A 242 -6.90 2.51 4.41
C PRO A 242 -6.53 3.43 3.25
N TRP A 243 -5.28 3.37 2.80
CA TRP A 243 -4.79 4.19 1.71
C TRP A 243 -5.53 3.96 0.37
N TYR A 244 -5.96 2.72 0.13
CA TYR A 244 -6.66 2.36 -1.11
C TYR A 244 -8.11 2.87 -1.19
N MET A 245 -8.65 3.45 -0.12
CA MET A 245 -9.91 4.20 -0.20
C MET A 245 -9.73 5.58 -0.85
N VAL A 246 -8.51 6.04 -1.08
CA VAL A 246 -8.18 7.42 -1.46
C VAL A 246 -7.75 7.55 -2.92
N TYR A 247 -8.10 6.62 -3.78
CA TYR A 247 -7.67 6.57 -5.19
C TYR A 247 -8.28 7.67 -6.09
N THR A 248 -8.69 8.79 -5.54
CA THR A 248 -9.43 9.83 -6.27
C THR A 248 -8.60 11.04 -6.69
N GLY A 249 -7.27 10.98 -6.59
CA GLY A 249 -6.40 12.13 -6.92
C GLY A 249 -6.41 13.26 -5.89
N CYS A 250 -7.15 13.12 -4.79
CA CYS A 250 -7.17 14.08 -3.68
C CYS A 250 -5.99 13.88 -2.71
N GLY A 251 -5.07 13.00 -3.02
CA GLY A 251 -4.00 12.58 -2.10
C GLY A 251 -4.56 11.84 -0.88
N ASN A 252 -3.76 11.76 0.18
CA ASN A 252 -4.18 11.16 1.45
C ASN A 252 -5.15 12.05 2.25
N GLY A 253 -5.64 13.11 1.63
CA GLY A 253 -6.70 13.94 2.19
C GLY A 253 -8.05 13.23 2.08
N ASN A 254 -8.87 13.46 3.05
CA ASN A 254 -10.17 12.84 3.26
C ASN A 254 -11.22 13.30 2.23
N CYS A 255 -10.99 13.30 0.96
CA CYS A 255 -11.84 13.74 -0.15
C CYS A 255 -13.35 13.62 0.09
N GLY A 256 -13.84 14.07 1.23
CA GLY A 256 -15.22 13.93 1.68
C GLY A 256 -15.55 12.55 2.27
N LEU A 257 -14.58 11.65 2.38
CA LEU A 257 -14.76 10.39 3.09
C LEU A 257 -14.63 10.65 4.58
N VAL A 258 -15.58 10.10 5.33
CA VAL A 258 -15.55 10.13 6.79
C VAL A 258 -14.33 9.35 7.29
N ASN A 259 -13.84 9.73 8.45
CA ASN A 259 -12.78 9.02 9.11
C ASN A 259 -13.18 7.57 9.41
N THR A 260 -12.36 6.62 8.94
CA THR A 260 -12.61 5.18 9.11
C THR A 260 -11.84 4.55 10.27
N TRP A 261 -11.20 5.34 11.12
CA TRP A 261 -10.48 4.81 12.29
C TRP A 261 -11.45 4.14 13.26
N GLY A 262 -11.19 2.88 13.57
CA GLY A 262 -12.07 2.07 14.41
C GLY A 262 -13.39 1.68 13.74
N ALA A 263 -13.48 1.79 12.41
CA ALA A 263 -14.65 1.34 11.66
C ALA A 263 -14.72 -0.19 11.64
N THR A 264 -15.92 -0.73 11.82
CA THR A 264 -16.24 -2.15 11.65
C THR A 264 -16.75 -2.43 10.22
N ALA A 265 -16.92 -3.71 9.90
CA ALA A 265 -17.59 -4.14 8.67
C ALA A 265 -19.01 -3.57 8.57
N PHE A 266 -19.77 -3.57 9.69
CA PHE A 266 -21.11 -2.98 9.76
C PHE A 266 -21.09 -1.47 9.44
N TRP A 267 -20.18 -0.71 10.05
CA TRP A 267 -20.01 0.70 9.76
C TRP A 267 -19.75 0.95 8.26
N ARG A 268 -18.90 0.10 7.64
CA ARG A 268 -18.57 0.24 6.20
C ARG A 268 -19.77 -0.04 5.31
N ALA A 269 -20.58 -1.05 5.64
CA ALA A 269 -21.83 -1.36 4.95
C ALA A 269 -22.85 -0.21 5.10
N ALA A 270 -23.03 0.33 6.31
CA ALA A 270 -23.91 1.46 6.59
C ALA A 270 -23.50 2.72 5.81
N TYR A 271 -22.20 3.02 5.77
CA TYR A 271 -21.67 4.14 4.99
C TYR A 271 -21.89 3.96 3.47
N GLY A 272 -21.90 2.72 2.98
CA GLY A 272 -22.27 2.36 1.61
C GLY A 272 -23.78 2.26 1.35
N THR A 273 -24.61 2.45 2.38
CA THR A 273 -26.07 2.21 2.31
C THR A 273 -26.43 0.78 1.86
N ASP A 274 -25.58 -0.20 2.19
CA ASP A 274 -25.74 -1.59 1.81
C ASP A 274 -26.59 -2.36 2.81
N VAL A 275 -27.90 -2.29 2.62
CA VAL A 275 -28.88 -2.92 3.53
C VAL A 275 -28.74 -4.45 3.55
N ALA A 276 -28.34 -5.09 2.42
CA ALA A 276 -28.16 -6.53 2.36
C ALA A 276 -26.97 -6.98 3.22
N ALA A 277 -25.83 -6.31 3.08
CA ALA A 277 -24.67 -6.55 3.91
C ALA A 277 -24.93 -6.26 5.40
N MET A 278 -25.61 -5.15 5.73
CA MET A 278 -25.97 -4.81 7.12
C MET A 278 -26.83 -5.89 7.77
N ARG A 279 -27.84 -6.40 7.08
CA ARG A 279 -28.71 -7.47 7.61
C ARG A 279 -27.89 -8.74 7.87
N MET A 280 -27.10 -9.16 6.90
CA MET A 280 -26.26 -10.35 7.06
C MET A 280 -25.30 -10.20 8.25
N LEU A 281 -24.63 -9.07 8.40
CA LEU A 281 -23.74 -8.82 9.52
C LEU A 281 -24.44 -8.94 10.87
N VAL A 282 -25.64 -8.36 11.01
CA VAL A 282 -26.43 -8.47 12.25
C VAL A 282 -26.87 -9.91 12.51
N GLU A 283 -27.28 -10.64 11.49
CA GLU A 283 -27.62 -12.08 11.60
C GLU A 283 -26.45 -12.91 12.14
N TYR A 284 -25.20 -12.51 11.83
CA TYR A 284 -23.99 -13.14 12.34
C TYR A 284 -23.38 -12.45 13.57
N GLY A 285 -24.12 -11.58 14.24
CA GLY A 285 -23.78 -11.05 15.56
C GLY A 285 -23.03 -9.72 15.59
N ALA A 286 -22.92 -9.00 14.47
CA ALA A 286 -22.30 -7.67 14.45
C ALA A 286 -23.07 -6.71 15.39
N ASP A 287 -22.32 -5.92 16.18
CA ASP A 287 -22.89 -4.84 16.97
C ASP A 287 -23.04 -3.55 16.12
N PRO A 288 -24.28 -3.13 15.77
CA PRO A 288 -24.51 -1.94 14.98
C PRO A 288 -24.17 -0.62 15.70
N HIS A 289 -23.92 -0.66 17.01
CA HIS A 289 -23.64 0.51 17.84
C HIS A 289 -22.15 0.82 18.02
N VAL A 290 -21.28 0.03 17.42
CA VAL A 290 -19.82 0.26 17.50
C VAL A 290 -19.45 1.56 16.78
N ALA A 291 -19.10 2.59 17.56
CA ALA A 291 -18.71 3.89 17.02
C ALA A 291 -17.27 3.90 16.53
N THR A 292 -16.97 4.67 15.49
CA THR A 292 -15.59 4.93 15.05
C THR A 292 -14.81 5.71 16.10
N THR A 293 -13.49 5.55 16.13
CA THR A 293 -12.61 6.33 16.98
C THR A 293 -12.17 7.60 16.26
N LYS A 294 -12.11 8.74 16.96
CA LYS A 294 -11.57 9.97 16.38
C LYS A 294 -10.05 9.83 16.22
N PRO A 295 -9.46 10.18 15.07
CA PRO A 295 -8.02 10.23 14.95
C PRO A 295 -7.45 11.30 15.88
N PRO A 296 -6.17 11.20 16.27
CA PRO A 296 -5.51 12.28 16.98
C PRO A 296 -5.61 13.57 16.16
N PRO A 297 -5.75 14.74 16.82
CA PRO A 297 -5.88 16.01 16.13
C PRO A 297 -4.68 16.25 15.22
N ARG A 298 -4.94 16.49 13.93
CA ARG A 298 -3.88 16.81 12.97
C ARG A 298 -3.27 18.16 13.35
N ARG A 299 -1.96 18.22 13.55
CA ARG A 299 -1.25 19.48 13.65
C ARG A 299 -1.41 20.25 12.32
N ARG A 300 -2.23 21.29 12.29
CA ARG A 300 -2.30 22.21 11.16
C ARG A 300 -1.07 23.11 11.21
N PHE A 301 -0.13 22.91 10.31
CA PHE A 301 0.89 23.91 10.06
C PHE A 301 0.23 25.12 9.41
N ASN A 302 0.12 26.21 10.16
CA ASN A 302 -0.33 27.47 9.59
C ASN A 302 0.83 28.06 8.76
N ARG A 303 0.67 28.05 7.45
CA ARG A 303 1.70 28.44 6.48
C ARG A 303 2.18 29.91 6.67
N ASN A 304 1.40 30.73 7.36
CA ASN A 304 1.69 32.16 7.54
C ASN A 304 2.31 32.55 8.88
N GLN A 305 2.40 31.64 9.88
CA GLN A 305 2.86 32.03 11.22
C GLN A 305 3.85 31.09 11.90
N GLY A 306 4.28 29.99 11.27
CA GLY A 306 5.28 29.09 11.87
C GLY A 306 4.86 28.41 13.20
N THR A 307 3.65 28.63 13.67
CA THR A 307 3.12 28.08 14.93
C THR A 307 1.99 27.09 14.68
N ALA A 308 2.07 25.95 15.33
CA ALA A 308 1.03 24.92 15.30
C ALA A 308 -0.20 25.41 16.08
N ALA A 309 -1.31 25.66 15.39
CA ALA A 309 -2.58 25.91 16.06
C ALA A 309 -3.13 24.56 16.61
N GLN A 310 -3.26 24.45 17.91
CA GLN A 310 -3.97 23.35 18.55
C GLN A 310 -5.49 23.62 18.43
N ASN A 311 -6.20 22.80 17.67
CA ASN A 311 -7.66 22.80 17.75
C ASN A 311 -8.07 22.10 19.05
N ASN A 312 -8.77 22.82 19.90
CA ASN A 312 -9.40 22.29 21.09
C ASN A 312 -10.45 21.24 20.69
N PRO A 313 -10.43 20.03 21.27
CA PRO A 313 -11.38 18.97 20.91
C PRO A 313 -12.80 19.16 21.49
N GLY A 314 -13.10 20.34 22.02
CA GLY A 314 -14.35 20.62 22.77
C GLY A 314 -15.48 21.31 22.00
N GLU A 315 -15.28 21.71 20.74
CA GLU A 315 -16.28 22.53 20.01
C GLU A 315 -16.88 21.85 18.79
N LEU A 316 -17.38 20.65 18.92
CA LEU A 316 -18.38 20.10 17.98
C LEU A 316 -19.39 19.27 18.78
N SER A 317 -20.36 19.99 19.34
CA SER A 317 -21.64 19.43 19.76
C SER A 317 -22.51 19.19 18.53
#